data_a36deff047878bc463d2c45719b2e7d2
#
_entry.id   a36deff047878bc463d2c45719b2e7d2
#
_cell.length_a   1.000
_cell.length_b   1.000
_cell.length_c   1.000
_cell.angle_alpha   90.00
_cell.angle_beta   90.00
_cell.angle_gamma   90.00
#
_symmetry.space_group_name_H-M   'P 1'
#
loop_
_entity.id
_entity.type
_entity.pdbx_description
1 polymer ?
#
loop_
_entity_poly.entity_id
_entity_poly.type
_entity_poly.pdbx_seq_one_letter_code
_entity_poly.pdbx_strand_id
1 'polypeptide(L)'
;MKSMKQLSLAETGFLPKAGKQTRKAVFLAEMETVVPWSRLEALIEPFYPKKGNGRPPMPLGTMLRIHFMQQWFGYSDPAMEEALHDVPLLRRFAGLDAFEDVMPDESTILRFRHLLEKHDLAVAIFAEVNAVLSEKGLSMKRGTVVDATLIAAPSSTKNEDKKRDPEMTQTKKGNQWHFGMKAHIGVDAESGLIHTVECTTAKVADITMMEACLHGLGRSWLSQEESNPRRLREGGRSVCPDADQEAGGWCAEQRAEGFQPDAVGGTGDC
;
A
#
# COMPACT_ATOMS: atom_id res chain seq x y z
N MET A 1 23.63 -37.69 25.81
CA MET A 1 24.50 -36.90 24.95
C MET A 1 23.61 -35.95 24.13
N LYS A 2 23.64 -34.63 24.45
CA LYS A 2 22.90 -33.66 23.66
C LYS A 2 23.68 -33.43 22.36
N SER A 3 23.06 -33.73 21.20
CA SER A 3 23.59 -33.36 19.88
C SER A 3 23.75 -31.86 19.81
N MET A 4 24.98 -31.40 19.76
CA MET A 4 25.27 -29.98 19.45
C MET A 4 24.95 -29.77 17.97
N LYS A 5 23.87 -29.04 17.68
CA LYS A 5 23.62 -28.53 16.33
C LYS A 5 24.81 -27.65 15.94
N GLN A 6 25.57 -28.07 14.96
CA GLN A 6 26.65 -27.30 14.38
C GLN A 6 26.00 -26.12 13.61
N LEU A 7 26.09 -24.93 14.18
CA LEU A 7 25.69 -23.69 13.49
C LEU A 7 26.64 -23.52 12.30
N SER A 8 26.09 -23.33 11.10
CA SER A 8 26.89 -23.08 9.91
C SER A 8 27.69 -21.77 10.04
N LEU A 9 28.90 -21.75 9.50
CA LEU A 9 29.79 -20.56 9.53
C LEU A 9 29.11 -19.30 8.94
N ALA A 10 28.16 -19.47 8.00
CA ALA A 10 27.37 -18.39 7.42
C ALA A 10 26.35 -17.80 8.39
N GLU A 11 25.83 -18.57 9.34
CA GLU A 11 24.94 -18.05 10.39
C GLU A 11 25.69 -17.32 11.49
N THR A 12 26.93 -17.66 11.76
CA THR A 12 27.73 -17.04 12.84
C THR A 12 28.33 -15.69 12.47
N GLY A 13 28.52 -15.40 11.18
CA GLY A 13 29.15 -14.14 10.71
C GLY A 13 28.19 -12.95 10.63
N PHE A 14 26.89 -13.18 10.56
CA PHE A 14 25.89 -12.12 10.37
C PHE A 14 24.83 -12.01 11.48
N LEU A 15 24.96 -12.78 12.55
CA LEU A 15 24.10 -12.60 13.70
C LEU A 15 24.54 -11.32 14.45
N PRO A 16 23.66 -10.30 14.58
CA PRO A 16 23.94 -9.20 15.48
C PRO A 16 24.16 -9.77 16.88
N LYS A 17 25.12 -9.20 17.63
CA LYS A 17 25.36 -9.57 19.02
C LYS A 17 24.03 -9.75 19.73
N ALA A 18 23.86 -10.87 20.43
CA ALA A 18 22.63 -11.23 21.13
C ALA A 18 21.99 -10.01 21.82
N GLY A 19 20.82 -9.58 21.37
CA GLY A 19 20.06 -8.50 22.00
C GLY A 19 19.63 -7.34 21.11
N LYS A 20 20.30 -7.01 20.01
CA LYS A 20 19.90 -5.86 19.16
C LYS A 20 19.09 -6.31 17.96
N GLN A 21 17.78 -6.06 18.01
CA GLN A 21 16.91 -6.21 16.85
C GLN A 21 16.91 -4.94 15.99
N THR A 22 16.97 -5.10 14.67
CA THR A 22 16.80 -3.98 13.74
C THR A 22 15.33 -3.60 13.61
N ARG A 23 15.04 -2.34 13.21
CA ARG A 23 13.65 -1.92 12.95
C ARG A 23 12.95 -2.82 11.93
N LYS A 24 13.67 -3.24 10.88
CA LYS A 24 13.14 -4.20 9.88
C LYS A 24 12.81 -5.56 10.51
N ALA A 25 13.64 -6.06 11.43
CA ALA A 25 13.39 -7.34 12.08
C ALA A 25 12.14 -7.29 12.98
N VAL A 26 11.95 -6.20 13.73
CA VAL A 26 10.75 -5.98 14.54
C VAL A 26 9.51 -5.91 13.65
N PHE A 27 9.55 -5.07 12.62
CA PHE A 27 8.45 -4.92 11.67
C PHE A 27 8.04 -6.25 11.02
N LEU A 28 9.00 -7.04 10.53
CA LEU A 28 8.69 -8.33 9.91
C LEU A 28 8.12 -9.34 10.91
N ALA A 29 8.58 -9.33 12.17
CA ALA A 29 8.02 -10.18 13.22
C ALA A 29 6.57 -9.78 13.56
N GLU A 30 6.26 -8.49 13.58
CA GLU A 30 4.89 -7.99 13.73
C GLU A 30 4.01 -8.39 12.56
N MET A 31 4.48 -8.23 11.32
CA MET A 31 3.74 -8.60 10.11
C MET A 31 3.48 -10.11 10.03
N GLU A 32 4.40 -10.95 10.49
CA GLU A 32 4.16 -12.40 10.57
C GLU A 32 2.94 -12.74 11.46
N THR A 33 2.67 -11.92 12.47
CA THR A 33 1.55 -12.12 13.40
C THR A 33 0.24 -11.48 12.90
N VAL A 34 0.34 -10.32 12.22
CA VAL A 34 -0.81 -9.52 11.81
C VAL A 34 -1.44 -10.01 10.51
N VAL A 35 -0.59 -10.39 9.53
CA VAL A 35 -1.06 -10.81 8.21
C VAL A 35 -1.69 -12.20 8.27
N PRO A 36 -2.90 -12.40 7.76
CA PRO A 36 -3.60 -13.68 7.76
C PRO A 36 -3.11 -14.61 6.64
N TRP A 37 -1.83 -15.04 6.70
CA TRP A 37 -1.16 -15.78 5.63
C TRP A 37 -1.97 -16.93 5.06
N SER A 38 -2.52 -17.79 5.91
CA SER A 38 -3.30 -18.96 5.48
C SER A 38 -4.57 -18.59 4.71
N ARG A 39 -5.24 -17.49 5.07
CA ARG A 39 -6.44 -17.01 4.36
C ARG A 39 -6.06 -16.46 2.99
N LEU A 40 -4.94 -15.71 2.91
CA LEU A 40 -4.43 -15.16 1.66
C LEU A 40 -3.90 -16.26 0.72
N GLU A 41 -3.21 -17.27 1.27
CA GLU A 41 -2.76 -18.42 0.49
C GLU A 41 -3.96 -19.19 -0.09
N ALA A 42 -4.99 -19.47 0.70
CA ALA A 42 -6.21 -20.16 0.24
C ALA A 42 -6.93 -19.41 -0.89
N LEU A 43 -6.86 -18.08 -0.90
CA LEU A 43 -7.44 -17.23 -1.94
C LEU A 43 -6.68 -17.32 -3.26
N ILE A 44 -5.36 -17.48 -3.22
CA ILE A 44 -4.48 -17.52 -4.40
C ILE A 44 -4.32 -18.95 -4.93
N GLU A 45 -4.37 -19.96 -4.07
CA GLU A 45 -4.11 -21.36 -4.38
C GLU A 45 -4.84 -21.90 -5.62
N PRO A 46 -6.14 -21.57 -5.88
CA PRO A 46 -6.85 -22.05 -7.07
C PRO A 46 -6.20 -21.63 -8.40
N PHE A 47 -5.50 -20.52 -8.41
CA PHE A 47 -4.86 -19.92 -9.59
C PHE A 47 -3.38 -20.23 -9.67
N TYR A 48 -2.80 -20.76 -8.58
CA TYR A 48 -1.37 -21.03 -8.50
C TYR A 48 -0.97 -22.27 -9.27
N PRO A 49 0.19 -22.26 -9.99
CA PRO A 49 0.66 -23.41 -10.74
C PRO A 49 0.83 -24.65 -9.86
N LYS A 50 0.29 -25.78 -10.29
CA LYS A 50 0.46 -27.06 -9.61
C LYS A 50 1.70 -27.78 -10.11
N LYS A 51 2.27 -28.64 -9.26
CA LYS A 51 3.42 -29.47 -9.61
C LYS A 51 3.09 -30.35 -10.83
N GLY A 52 3.89 -30.20 -11.88
CA GLY A 52 3.81 -30.97 -13.13
C GLY A 52 5.10 -31.72 -13.43
N ASN A 53 5.34 -32.07 -14.70
CA ASN A 53 6.53 -32.81 -15.16
C ASN A 53 7.80 -31.95 -15.26
N GLY A 54 7.72 -30.63 -15.00
CA GLY A 54 8.85 -29.69 -15.06
C GLY A 54 9.41 -29.36 -13.68
N ARG A 55 10.20 -28.26 -13.61
CA ARG A 55 10.66 -27.69 -12.36
C ARG A 55 9.45 -27.39 -11.47
N PRO A 56 9.42 -27.87 -10.21
CA PRO A 56 8.32 -27.55 -9.33
C PRO A 56 8.21 -26.06 -9.10
N PRO A 57 7.00 -25.50 -9.00
CA PRO A 57 6.81 -24.09 -8.66
C PRO A 57 7.36 -23.80 -7.26
N MET A 58 7.77 -22.56 -7.04
CA MET A 58 8.14 -22.10 -5.71
C MET A 58 6.95 -22.24 -4.74
N PRO A 59 7.17 -22.45 -3.44
CA PRO A 59 6.07 -22.48 -2.47
C PRO A 59 5.25 -21.20 -2.50
N LEU A 60 3.92 -21.32 -2.49
CA LEU A 60 3.02 -20.15 -2.57
C LEU A 60 3.28 -19.17 -1.43
N GLY A 61 3.40 -19.66 -0.19
CA GLY A 61 3.66 -18.81 0.97
C GLY A 61 4.97 -18.04 0.87
N THR A 62 6.01 -18.62 0.25
CA THR A 62 7.28 -17.95 -0.04
C THR A 62 7.07 -16.79 -1.04
N MET A 63 6.40 -17.05 -2.16
CA MET A 63 6.14 -16.03 -3.18
C MET A 63 5.26 -14.89 -2.65
N LEU A 64 4.26 -15.22 -1.83
CA LEU A 64 3.40 -14.24 -1.20
C LEU A 64 4.18 -13.34 -0.23
N ARG A 65 5.04 -13.90 0.62
CA ARG A 65 5.90 -13.11 1.53
C ARG A 65 6.88 -12.22 0.74
N ILE A 66 7.45 -12.71 -0.35
CA ILE A 66 8.32 -11.92 -1.23
C ILE A 66 7.55 -10.75 -1.82
N HIS A 67 6.35 -10.97 -2.33
CA HIS A 67 5.51 -9.91 -2.85
C HIS A 67 5.20 -8.83 -1.81
N PHE A 68 4.83 -9.22 -0.60
CA PHE A 68 4.62 -8.25 0.49
C PHE A 68 5.89 -7.48 0.85
N MET A 69 7.06 -8.13 0.89
CA MET A 69 8.33 -7.44 1.13
C MET A 69 8.66 -6.43 0.03
N GLN A 70 8.34 -6.73 -1.24
CA GLN A 70 8.48 -5.75 -2.32
C GLN A 70 7.63 -4.50 -2.07
N GLN A 71 6.36 -4.68 -1.66
CA GLN A 71 5.47 -3.56 -1.36
C GLN A 71 5.93 -2.76 -0.13
N TRP A 72 6.32 -3.42 0.95
CA TRP A 72 6.71 -2.75 2.19
C TRP A 72 8.03 -1.99 2.10
N PHE A 73 8.97 -2.48 1.30
CA PHE A 73 10.31 -1.91 1.20
C PHE A 73 10.61 -1.24 -0.14
N GLY A 74 9.68 -1.27 -1.09
CA GLY A 74 9.84 -0.65 -2.41
C GLY A 74 10.89 -1.33 -3.28
N TYR A 75 11.07 -2.65 -3.16
CA TYR A 75 12.02 -3.39 -4.00
C TYR A 75 11.43 -3.67 -5.38
N SER A 76 12.20 -3.38 -6.43
CA SER A 76 11.93 -3.89 -7.80
C SER A 76 12.21 -5.40 -7.86
N ASP A 77 11.79 -6.06 -8.94
CA ASP A 77 12.00 -7.51 -9.09
C ASP A 77 13.49 -7.89 -9.03
N PRO A 78 14.41 -7.22 -9.77
CA PRO A 78 15.85 -7.47 -9.64
C PRO A 78 16.40 -7.16 -8.24
N ALA A 79 16.00 -6.02 -7.65
CA ALA A 79 16.48 -5.65 -6.33
C ALA A 79 15.98 -6.61 -5.23
N MET A 80 14.82 -7.24 -5.41
CA MET A 80 14.32 -8.24 -4.49
C MET A 80 15.10 -9.54 -4.59
N GLU A 81 15.46 -9.99 -5.81
CA GLU A 81 16.35 -11.13 -6.04
C GLU A 81 17.69 -10.92 -5.33
N GLU A 82 18.38 -9.80 -5.58
CA GLU A 82 19.63 -9.44 -4.90
C GLU A 82 19.46 -9.42 -3.37
N ALA A 83 18.37 -8.82 -2.88
CA ALA A 83 18.11 -8.74 -1.45
C ALA A 83 17.87 -10.11 -0.79
N LEU A 84 17.32 -11.08 -1.51
CA LEU A 84 17.18 -12.46 -1.01
C LEU A 84 18.53 -13.16 -0.91
N HIS A 85 19.48 -12.85 -1.80
CA HIS A 85 20.84 -13.38 -1.72
C HIS A 85 21.66 -12.73 -0.60
N ASP A 86 21.56 -11.40 -0.44
CA ASP A 86 22.46 -10.63 0.41
C ASP A 86 21.94 -10.47 1.85
N VAL A 87 20.63 -10.48 2.06
CA VAL A 87 20.02 -10.15 3.35
C VAL A 87 19.38 -11.37 4.03
N PRO A 88 20.09 -12.03 4.98
CA PRO A 88 19.56 -13.24 5.65
C PRO A 88 18.22 -13.05 6.35
N LEU A 89 17.92 -11.82 6.81
CA LEU A 89 16.65 -11.50 7.46
C LEU A 89 15.47 -11.67 6.50
N LEU A 90 15.58 -11.15 5.26
CA LEU A 90 14.52 -11.21 4.26
C LEU A 90 14.32 -12.65 3.76
N ARG A 91 15.41 -13.36 3.52
CA ARG A 91 15.40 -14.77 3.14
C ARG A 91 14.69 -15.63 4.18
N ARG A 92 15.03 -15.46 5.46
CA ARG A 92 14.37 -16.17 6.57
C ARG A 92 12.88 -15.84 6.67
N PHE A 93 12.48 -14.58 6.47
CA PHE A 93 11.08 -14.19 6.47
C PHE A 93 10.33 -14.82 5.29
N ALA A 94 10.96 -14.95 4.13
CA ALA A 94 10.41 -15.67 2.98
C ALA A 94 10.27 -17.18 3.22
N GLY A 95 10.87 -17.72 4.30
CA GLY A 95 10.89 -19.15 4.59
C GLY A 95 11.91 -19.92 3.74
N LEU A 96 12.96 -19.26 3.26
CA LEU A 96 14.00 -19.85 2.41
C LEU A 96 15.27 -20.12 3.23
N ASP A 97 15.82 -21.32 3.06
CA ASP A 97 17.17 -21.66 3.54
C ASP A 97 18.23 -21.32 2.49
N ALA A 98 19.37 -20.79 2.94
CA ALA A 98 20.45 -20.36 2.06
C ALA A 98 21.17 -21.51 1.33
N PHE A 99 21.11 -22.69 1.87
CA PHE A 99 21.88 -23.85 1.41
C PHE A 99 21.01 -24.92 0.73
N GLU A 100 19.75 -25.04 1.16
CA GLU A 100 18.86 -26.08 0.70
C GLU A 100 17.91 -25.60 -0.38
N ASP A 101 17.53 -24.31 -0.36
CA ASP A 101 16.53 -23.77 -1.26
C ASP A 101 17.12 -22.98 -2.43
N VAL A 102 16.47 -23.11 -3.56
CA VAL A 102 16.79 -22.29 -4.73
C VAL A 102 16.11 -20.93 -4.57
N MET A 103 16.89 -19.84 -4.65
CA MET A 103 16.35 -18.50 -4.64
C MET A 103 15.52 -18.24 -5.89
N PRO A 104 14.35 -17.59 -5.77
CA PRO A 104 13.59 -17.15 -6.93
C PRO A 104 14.31 -16.03 -7.66
N ASP A 105 14.41 -16.17 -8.98
CA ASP A 105 14.93 -15.15 -9.87
C ASP A 105 13.90 -14.03 -10.14
N GLU A 106 14.36 -12.91 -10.71
CA GLU A 106 13.51 -11.78 -11.05
C GLU A 106 12.31 -12.18 -11.92
N SER A 107 12.53 -13.12 -12.86
CA SER A 107 11.48 -13.57 -13.76
C SER A 107 10.41 -14.41 -13.05
N THR A 108 10.77 -15.16 -12.03
CA THR A 108 9.83 -15.89 -11.17
C THR A 108 9.01 -14.93 -10.33
N ILE A 109 9.63 -13.90 -9.76
CA ILE A 109 8.98 -12.85 -9.00
C ILE A 109 7.99 -12.09 -9.90
N LEU A 110 8.42 -11.70 -11.10
CA LEU A 110 7.58 -11.03 -12.09
C LEU A 110 6.36 -11.87 -12.49
N ARG A 111 6.55 -13.18 -12.77
CA ARG A 111 5.45 -14.09 -13.11
C ARG A 111 4.41 -14.20 -12.00
N PHE A 112 4.83 -14.19 -10.75
CA PHE A 112 3.89 -14.19 -9.62
C PHE A 112 3.08 -12.90 -9.59
N ARG A 113 3.69 -11.74 -9.80
CA ARG A 113 2.99 -10.46 -9.88
C ARG A 113 1.97 -10.44 -11.03
N HIS A 114 2.37 -10.90 -12.23
CA HIS A 114 1.45 -11.03 -13.36
C HIS A 114 0.30 -12.01 -13.11
N LEU A 115 0.53 -13.05 -12.30
CA LEU A 115 -0.56 -13.96 -11.89
C LEU A 115 -1.57 -13.23 -11.00
N LEU A 116 -1.11 -12.43 -10.05
CA LEU A 116 -1.99 -11.62 -9.20
C LEU A 116 -2.79 -10.60 -10.01
N GLU A 117 -2.15 -9.91 -10.95
CA GLU A 117 -2.77 -8.95 -11.87
C GLU A 117 -3.83 -9.62 -12.76
N LYS A 118 -3.47 -10.74 -13.41
CA LYS A 118 -4.33 -11.46 -14.34
C LYS A 118 -5.66 -11.90 -13.74
N HIS A 119 -5.71 -12.15 -12.45
CA HIS A 119 -6.87 -12.67 -11.74
C HIS A 119 -7.44 -11.67 -10.72
N ASP A 120 -7.05 -10.40 -10.78
CA ASP A 120 -7.48 -9.32 -9.88
C ASP A 120 -7.32 -9.65 -8.39
N LEU A 121 -6.33 -10.51 -8.06
CA LEU A 121 -6.11 -11.01 -6.72
C LEU A 121 -5.68 -9.92 -5.72
N ALA A 122 -5.10 -8.83 -6.20
CA ALA A 122 -4.73 -7.69 -5.34
C ALA A 122 -5.97 -7.08 -4.67
N VAL A 123 -7.08 -6.95 -5.41
CA VAL A 123 -8.36 -6.45 -4.87
C VAL A 123 -8.93 -7.45 -3.85
N ALA A 124 -8.87 -8.75 -4.16
CA ALA A 124 -9.33 -9.79 -3.25
C ALA A 124 -8.50 -9.88 -1.96
N ILE A 125 -7.17 -9.75 -2.06
CA ILE A 125 -6.27 -9.67 -0.90
C ILE A 125 -6.61 -8.45 -0.03
N PHE A 126 -6.84 -7.30 -0.64
CA PHE A 126 -7.22 -6.08 0.08
C PHE A 126 -8.55 -6.24 0.82
N ALA A 127 -9.56 -6.82 0.17
CA ALA A 127 -10.85 -7.11 0.79
C ALA A 127 -10.71 -8.08 1.98
N GLU A 128 -9.88 -9.11 1.85
CA GLU A 128 -9.62 -10.09 2.92
C GLU A 128 -8.92 -9.47 4.13
N VAL A 129 -7.92 -8.61 3.89
CA VAL A 129 -7.25 -7.87 4.97
C VAL A 129 -8.25 -6.96 5.70
N ASN A 130 -9.10 -6.24 4.96
CA ASN A 130 -10.14 -5.40 5.57
C ASN A 130 -11.16 -6.21 6.38
N ALA A 131 -11.53 -7.41 5.91
CA ALA A 131 -12.41 -8.32 6.66
C ALA A 131 -11.79 -8.71 8.00
N VAL A 132 -10.51 -9.08 8.02
CA VAL A 132 -9.78 -9.41 9.26
C VAL A 132 -9.67 -8.22 10.21
N LEU A 133 -9.40 -7.02 9.69
CA LEU A 133 -9.37 -5.81 10.50
C LEU A 133 -10.74 -5.51 11.12
N SER A 134 -11.81 -5.71 10.36
CA SER A 134 -13.19 -5.57 10.84
C SER A 134 -13.53 -6.60 11.91
N GLU A 135 -13.18 -7.87 11.71
CA GLU A 135 -13.36 -8.95 12.71
C GLU A 135 -12.67 -8.62 14.05
N LYS A 136 -11.50 -7.97 13.98
CA LYS A 136 -10.75 -7.51 15.15
C LYS A 136 -11.26 -6.20 15.74
N GLY A 137 -12.29 -5.60 15.16
CA GLY A 137 -12.85 -4.31 15.59
C GLY A 137 -11.87 -3.12 15.40
N LEU A 138 -10.90 -3.25 14.49
CA LEU A 138 -9.87 -2.25 14.23
C LEU A 138 -10.25 -1.31 13.09
N SER A 139 -11.28 -1.66 12.29
CA SER A 139 -11.70 -0.85 11.15
C SER A 139 -12.93 -0.02 11.45
N MET A 140 -12.96 1.17 10.87
CA MET A 140 -14.14 1.99 10.55
C MET A 140 -15.05 2.32 11.72
N LYS A 141 -14.52 3.08 12.67
CA LYS A 141 -15.30 3.50 13.84
C LYS A 141 -16.03 4.82 13.61
N ARG A 142 -15.36 5.85 13.10
CA ARG A 142 -15.98 7.19 12.93
C ARG A 142 -15.28 7.98 11.83
N GLY A 143 -16.05 8.42 10.84
CA GLY A 143 -15.63 9.33 9.79
C GLY A 143 -14.72 8.72 8.74
N THR A 144 -14.78 9.25 7.54
CA THR A 144 -13.91 8.88 6.43
C THR A 144 -13.21 10.13 5.90
N VAL A 145 -11.90 10.07 5.75
CA VAL A 145 -11.12 11.06 5.02
C VAL A 145 -10.95 10.54 3.60
N VAL A 146 -11.32 11.36 2.62
CA VAL A 146 -11.17 11.01 1.20
C VAL A 146 -10.08 11.88 0.59
N ASP A 147 -9.14 11.25 -0.11
CA ASP A 147 -8.08 11.95 -0.85
C ASP A 147 -7.84 11.26 -2.19
N ALA A 148 -7.23 11.98 -3.13
CA ALA A 148 -6.90 11.48 -4.46
C ALA A 148 -5.43 11.70 -4.79
N THR A 149 -4.75 10.63 -5.14
CA THR A 149 -3.35 10.66 -5.57
C THR A 149 -3.25 10.46 -7.08
N LEU A 150 -2.49 11.33 -7.75
CA LEU A 150 -2.22 11.21 -9.17
C LEU A 150 -1.10 10.22 -9.42
N ILE A 151 -1.38 9.19 -10.21
CA ILE A 151 -0.41 8.21 -10.68
C ILE A 151 0.03 8.63 -12.08
N ALA A 152 1.21 9.25 -12.18
CA ALA A 152 1.74 9.73 -13.45
C ALA A 152 2.36 8.59 -14.26
N ALA A 153 2.04 8.55 -15.54
CA ALA A 153 2.61 7.62 -16.50
C ALA A 153 3.38 8.38 -17.59
N PRO A 154 4.35 7.74 -18.26
CA PRO A 154 5.04 8.32 -19.41
C PRO A 154 4.05 8.63 -20.53
N SER A 155 4.06 9.87 -21.01
CA SER A 155 3.20 10.29 -22.13
C SER A 155 3.75 9.91 -23.51
N SER A 156 4.82 9.11 -23.55
CA SER A 156 5.51 8.69 -24.77
C SER A 156 4.65 7.76 -25.61
N THR A 157 4.74 7.92 -26.93
CA THR A 157 4.14 7.00 -27.93
C THR A 157 5.19 6.11 -28.60
N LYS A 158 6.36 5.92 -27.95
CA LYS A 158 7.47 5.11 -28.48
C LYS A 158 7.33 3.60 -28.18
N ASN A 159 6.15 3.17 -27.78
CA ASN A 159 5.80 1.76 -27.62
C ASN A 159 5.54 1.11 -29.01
N GLU A 160 5.41 -0.22 -29.04
CA GLU A 160 5.19 -1.01 -30.25
C GLU A 160 3.93 -0.54 -31.02
N ASP A 161 2.85 -0.26 -30.30
CA ASP A 161 1.57 0.19 -30.86
C ASP A 161 1.55 1.68 -31.26
N LYS A 162 2.59 2.46 -30.95
CA LYS A 162 2.68 3.91 -31.18
C LYS A 162 1.46 4.68 -30.68
N LYS A 163 0.80 4.18 -29.64
CA LYS A 163 -0.40 4.76 -29.03
C LYS A 163 -0.20 4.95 -27.52
N ARG A 164 -0.91 5.94 -26.98
CA ARG A 164 -1.03 6.10 -25.53
C ARG A 164 -2.06 5.10 -25.01
N ASP A 165 -1.91 4.74 -23.75
CA ASP A 165 -2.89 3.91 -23.05
C ASP A 165 -4.27 4.60 -23.08
N PRO A 166 -5.32 3.97 -23.59
CA PRO A 166 -6.65 4.56 -23.72
C PRO A 166 -7.33 4.78 -22.35
N GLU A 167 -6.92 4.06 -21.31
CA GLU A 167 -7.46 4.21 -19.95
C GLU A 167 -6.86 5.42 -19.21
N MET A 168 -5.76 5.97 -19.72
CA MET A 168 -5.08 7.11 -19.12
C MET A 168 -5.43 8.42 -19.81
N THR A 169 -5.57 9.48 -19.02
CA THR A 169 -5.89 10.81 -19.53
C THR A 169 -4.96 11.87 -18.98
N GLN A 170 -5.03 13.06 -19.57
CA GLN A 170 -4.27 14.22 -19.09
C GLN A 170 -5.10 15.02 -18.10
N THR A 171 -4.45 15.47 -17.03
CA THR A 171 -5.02 16.44 -16.08
C THR A 171 -3.99 17.53 -15.76
N LYS A 172 -4.47 18.71 -15.37
CA LYS A 172 -3.61 19.82 -14.96
C LYS A 172 -3.67 19.99 -13.45
N LYS A 173 -2.50 19.94 -12.79
CA LYS A 173 -2.38 20.24 -11.36
C LYS A 173 -1.42 21.43 -11.21
N GLY A 174 -1.95 22.56 -10.79
CA GLY A 174 -1.21 23.83 -10.84
C GLY A 174 -0.85 24.22 -12.27
N ASN A 175 0.44 24.45 -12.55
CA ASN A 175 0.93 24.78 -13.89
C ASN A 175 1.49 23.57 -14.67
N GLN A 176 1.41 22.36 -14.12
CA GLN A 176 1.96 21.15 -14.75
C GLN A 176 0.85 20.25 -15.29
N TRP A 177 1.09 19.70 -16.48
CA TRP A 177 0.25 18.68 -17.08
C TRP A 177 0.79 17.30 -16.71
N HIS A 178 -0.10 16.45 -16.26
CA HIS A 178 0.18 15.05 -15.92
C HIS A 178 -0.67 14.13 -16.79
N PHE A 179 -0.05 13.07 -17.32
CA PHE A 179 -0.73 12.00 -18.01
C PHE A 179 -0.74 10.78 -17.10
N GLY A 180 -1.89 10.12 -16.93
CA GLY A 180 -1.96 8.93 -16.08
C GLY A 180 -3.37 8.68 -15.54
N MET A 181 -3.41 8.12 -14.35
CA MET A 181 -4.62 7.77 -13.61
C MET A 181 -4.66 8.49 -12.25
N LYS A 182 -5.80 8.42 -11.58
CA LYS A 182 -5.97 8.82 -10.18
C LYS A 182 -6.37 7.60 -9.35
N ALA A 183 -5.77 7.48 -8.17
CA ALA A 183 -6.24 6.61 -7.11
C ALA A 183 -6.96 7.45 -6.06
N HIS A 184 -8.25 7.22 -5.87
CA HIS A 184 -9.05 7.79 -4.81
C HIS A 184 -9.06 6.83 -3.64
N ILE A 185 -8.74 7.31 -2.45
CA ILE A 185 -8.65 6.49 -1.24
C ILE A 185 -9.64 6.99 -0.20
N GLY A 186 -10.33 6.05 0.43
CA GLY A 186 -11.13 6.29 1.63
C GLY A 186 -10.38 5.74 2.84
N VAL A 187 -10.12 6.60 3.82
CA VAL A 187 -9.33 6.29 5.03
C VAL A 187 -10.18 6.53 6.26
N ASP A 188 -10.16 5.60 7.19
CA ASP A 188 -10.79 5.80 8.50
C ASP A 188 -10.06 6.91 9.26
N ALA A 189 -10.82 7.92 9.72
CA ALA A 189 -10.26 9.13 10.33
C ALA A 189 -9.58 8.87 11.67
N GLU A 190 -10.00 7.82 12.40
CA GLU A 190 -9.45 7.50 13.72
C GLU A 190 -8.21 6.60 13.63
N SER A 191 -8.32 5.52 12.85
CA SER A 191 -7.25 4.51 12.76
C SER A 191 -6.20 4.81 11.68
N GLY A 192 -6.54 5.66 10.68
CA GLY A 192 -5.69 5.89 9.52
C GLY A 192 -5.64 4.71 8.54
N LEU A 193 -6.49 3.71 8.72
CA LEU A 193 -6.52 2.54 7.86
C LEU A 193 -7.32 2.81 6.58
N ILE A 194 -6.78 2.39 5.44
CA ILE A 194 -7.45 2.51 4.14
C ILE A 194 -8.49 1.40 4.04
N HIS A 195 -9.74 1.77 3.79
CA HIS A 195 -10.84 0.83 3.61
C HIS A 195 -11.34 0.76 2.17
N THR A 196 -11.13 1.79 1.36
CA THR A 196 -11.57 1.84 -0.04
C THR A 196 -10.49 2.41 -0.92
N VAL A 197 -10.27 1.81 -2.08
CA VAL A 197 -9.38 2.31 -3.13
C VAL A 197 -10.11 2.19 -4.46
N GLU A 198 -10.27 3.32 -5.15
CA GLU A 198 -10.90 3.40 -6.47
C GLU A 198 -9.94 4.05 -7.47
N CYS A 199 -9.71 3.39 -8.60
CA CYS A 199 -8.86 3.92 -9.65
C CYS A 199 -9.71 4.48 -10.79
N THR A 200 -9.39 5.70 -11.23
CA THR A 200 -10.06 6.36 -12.34
C THR A 200 -9.07 7.02 -13.28
N THR A 201 -9.54 7.45 -14.45
CA THR A 201 -8.72 8.28 -15.32
C THR A 201 -8.37 9.61 -14.62
N ALA A 202 -7.20 10.18 -14.91
CA ALA A 202 -6.74 11.42 -14.25
C ALA A 202 -7.69 12.62 -14.42
N LYS A 203 -8.62 12.59 -15.39
CA LYS A 203 -9.57 13.65 -15.67
C LYS A 203 -10.76 13.70 -14.71
N VAL A 204 -11.07 12.59 -14.02
CA VAL A 204 -12.21 12.51 -13.10
C VAL A 204 -11.99 13.46 -11.92
N ALA A 205 -13.01 14.23 -11.57
CA ALA A 205 -12.94 15.13 -10.42
C ALA A 205 -13.09 14.35 -9.11
N ASP A 206 -12.32 14.73 -8.09
CA ASP A 206 -12.26 14.01 -6.82
C ASP A 206 -13.62 13.97 -6.11
N ILE A 207 -14.39 15.05 -6.24
CA ILE A 207 -15.72 15.15 -5.65
C ILE A 207 -16.71 14.11 -6.19
N THR A 208 -16.56 13.69 -7.44
CA THR A 208 -17.46 12.67 -8.05
C THR A 208 -17.22 11.27 -7.50
N MET A 209 -16.02 11.03 -6.93
CA MET A 209 -15.66 9.75 -6.35
C MET A 209 -15.85 9.69 -4.83
N MET A 210 -16.29 10.82 -4.23
CA MET A 210 -16.45 10.91 -2.78
C MET A 210 -17.43 9.85 -2.26
N GLU A 211 -18.57 9.68 -2.92
CA GLU A 211 -19.60 8.69 -2.50
C GLU A 211 -19.06 7.25 -2.57
N ALA A 212 -18.31 6.90 -3.61
CA ALA A 212 -17.69 5.59 -3.75
C ALA A 212 -16.65 5.30 -2.66
N CYS A 213 -15.93 6.34 -2.21
CA CYS A 213 -14.93 6.24 -1.16
C CYS A 213 -15.49 6.27 0.25
N LEU A 214 -16.76 6.66 0.44
CA LEU A 214 -17.43 6.62 1.73
C LEU A 214 -17.97 5.22 2.03
N HIS A 215 -18.00 4.86 3.32
CA HIS A 215 -18.61 3.61 3.74
C HIS A 215 -19.72 3.83 4.79
N GLY A 216 -20.64 2.85 4.90
CA GLY A 216 -21.63 2.77 5.98
C GLY A 216 -22.43 4.05 6.22
N LEU A 217 -22.28 4.63 7.40
CA LEU A 217 -23.02 5.82 7.85
C LEU A 217 -22.78 7.06 6.98
N GLY A 218 -21.61 7.19 6.35
CA GLY A 218 -21.30 8.30 5.45
C GLY A 218 -22.18 8.31 4.18
N ARG A 219 -22.48 7.14 3.62
CA ARG A 219 -23.38 7.02 2.46
C ARG A 219 -24.83 7.39 2.80
N SER A 220 -25.30 6.98 3.98
CA SER A 220 -26.65 7.30 4.40
C SER A 220 -26.88 8.80 4.63
N TRP A 221 -25.82 9.52 5.02
CA TRP A 221 -25.87 10.97 5.23
C TRP A 221 -25.97 11.72 3.90
N LEU A 222 -25.19 11.35 2.88
CA LEU A 222 -25.28 11.96 1.54
C LEU A 222 -26.66 11.75 0.90
N SER A 223 -27.24 10.57 1.03
CA SER A 223 -28.61 10.29 0.53
C SER A 223 -29.70 11.11 1.23
N GLN A 224 -29.47 11.53 2.48
CA GLN A 224 -30.37 12.45 3.21
C GLN A 224 -30.20 13.91 2.78
N GLU A 225 -28.99 14.32 2.35
CA GLU A 225 -28.75 15.68 1.84
C GLU A 225 -29.37 15.91 0.45
N GLU A 226 -29.33 14.91 -0.43
CA GLU A 226 -30.02 14.97 -1.72
C GLU A 226 -31.53 15.11 -1.59
N SER A 227 -32.12 14.63 -0.52
CA SER A 227 -33.56 14.79 -0.23
C SER A 227 -33.95 16.18 0.34
N ASN A 228 -32.97 17.06 0.60
CA ASN A 228 -33.22 18.42 1.12
C ASN A 228 -32.67 19.54 0.25
N PRO A 229 -33.38 19.96 -0.83
CA PRO A 229 -32.87 20.91 -1.83
C PRO A 229 -32.70 22.35 -1.33
N ARG A 230 -32.98 22.65 -0.06
CA ARG A 230 -32.89 24.02 0.47
C ARG A 230 -31.49 24.42 0.96
N ARG A 231 -30.56 23.46 1.19
CA ARG A 231 -29.19 23.74 1.67
C ARG A 231 -28.15 23.98 0.57
N LEU A 232 -28.45 23.64 -0.66
CA LEU A 232 -27.50 23.79 -1.78
C LEU A 232 -27.32 25.23 -2.28
N ARG A 233 -28.01 26.23 -1.69
CA ARG A 233 -27.94 27.64 -2.12
C ARG A 233 -27.07 28.54 -1.26
N GLU A 234 -26.52 28.08 -0.16
CA GLU A 234 -25.64 28.88 0.68
C GLU A 234 -24.23 28.24 0.74
N GLY A 235 -23.37 28.73 -0.14
CA GLY A 235 -21.90 28.81 0.00
C GLY A 235 -21.14 27.64 0.57
N GLY A 236 -20.68 26.77 -0.27
CA GLY A 236 -19.37 26.10 -0.27
C GLY A 236 -18.56 25.96 1.02
N ARG A 237 -19.01 25.11 1.97
CA ARG A 237 -18.17 24.37 2.90
C ARG A 237 -19.01 23.22 3.44
N SER A 238 -18.74 22.01 2.97
CA SER A 238 -19.26 20.82 3.60
C SER A 238 -18.48 20.58 4.90
N VAL A 239 -19.08 20.95 6.01
CA VAL A 239 -18.62 20.59 7.34
C VAL A 239 -19.51 19.43 7.78
N CYS A 240 -18.95 18.26 8.06
CA CYS A 240 -19.67 17.19 8.74
C CYS A 240 -20.19 17.72 10.07
N PRO A 241 -21.47 17.55 10.40
CA PRO A 241 -21.97 17.96 11.70
C PRO A 241 -21.37 17.04 12.78
N ASP A 242 -20.68 17.66 13.72
CA ASP A 242 -20.22 17.02 14.95
C ASP A 242 -21.44 16.47 15.70
N ALA A 243 -21.50 15.17 15.84
CA ALA A 243 -22.31 14.54 16.84
C ALA A 243 -21.57 14.65 18.18
N ASP A 244 -22.16 15.40 19.09
CA ASP A 244 -21.79 15.62 20.49
C ASP A 244 -21.07 16.96 20.77
N GLN A 245 -21.87 17.91 21.21
CA GLN A 245 -21.50 19.09 21.99
C GLN A 245 -21.10 18.68 23.42
N GLU A 246 -19.97 17.99 23.61
CA GLU A 246 -19.31 17.87 24.89
C GLU A 246 -17.85 17.44 24.76
N ALA A 247 -17.03 18.19 24.01
CA ALA A 247 -15.60 18.20 24.21
C ALA A 247 -15.02 19.50 23.64
N GLY A 248 -14.92 20.48 24.52
CA GLY A 248 -14.37 21.78 24.20
C GLY A 248 -12.90 21.72 23.79
N GLY A 249 -12.56 22.51 22.80
CA GLY A 249 -11.31 23.22 22.75
C GLY A 249 -10.09 22.58 22.15
N TRP A 250 -10.10 22.24 20.84
CA TRP A 250 -8.83 21.89 20.14
C TRP A 250 -8.74 22.34 18.66
N CYS A 251 -9.59 23.22 18.20
CA CYS A 251 -9.54 23.70 16.81
C CYS A 251 -9.25 25.20 16.61
N ALA A 252 -8.71 25.92 17.59
CA ALA A 252 -8.51 27.37 17.48
C ALA A 252 -7.09 27.88 17.68
N GLU A 253 -6.03 27.04 17.76
CA GLU A 253 -4.72 27.56 18.17
C GLU A 253 -3.51 27.13 17.33
N GLN A 254 -3.69 26.83 16.06
CA GLN A 254 -2.56 26.66 15.12
C GLN A 254 -2.69 27.48 13.84
N ARG A 255 -2.96 28.78 13.98
CA ARG A 255 -2.86 29.73 12.87
C ARG A 255 -2.28 31.07 13.31
N ALA A 256 -1.12 31.08 13.93
CA ALA A 256 -0.30 32.27 14.13
C ALA A 256 1.13 31.90 14.58
N GLU A 257 1.94 31.29 13.74
CA GLU A 257 3.39 31.50 13.81
C GLU A 257 3.94 31.48 12.38
N GLY A 258 4.27 32.69 11.93
CA GLY A 258 4.81 32.97 10.62
C GLY A 258 6.23 32.43 10.48
N PHE A 259 6.45 31.63 9.48
CA PHE A 259 7.78 31.31 8.97
C PHE A 259 8.24 32.45 8.08
N GLN A 260 9.15 33.30 8.56
CA GLN A 260 9.95 34.23 7.77
C GLN A 260 11.20 33.48 7.26
N PRO A 261 11.50 33.47 5.98
CA PRO A 261 12.81 33.04 5.50
C PRO A 261 13.79 34.21 5.62
N ASP A 262 14.82 34.01 6.41
CA ASP A 262 15.97 34.93 6.51
C ASP A 262 16.67 35.08 5.16
N ALA A 263 16.73 36.33 4.70
CA ALA A 263 17.58 36.77 3.61
C ALA A 263 19.03 36.82 4.09
N VAL A 264 19.87 35.90 3.63
CA VAL A 264 21.32 36.04 3.73
C VAL A 264 21.85 36.63 2.42
N GLY A 265 22.08 37.91 2.45
CA GLY A 265 22.94 38.60 1.51
C GLY A 265 24.40 38.26 1.80
N GLY A 266 25.13 37.92 0.76
CA GLY A 266 26.56 37.69 0.76
C GLY A 266 27.14 38.11 -0.56
N THR A 267 27.50 39.38 -0.67
CA THR A 267 28.43 39.93 -1.67
C THR A 267 29.84 39.43 -1.38
N GLY A 268 30.56 38.99 -2.39
CA GLY A 268 31.96 38.62 -2.28
C GLY A 268 32.62 38.37 -3.63
N ASP A 269 33.29 39.36 -4.14
CA ASP A 269 34.19 39.37 -5.28
C ASP A 269 35.23 38.22 -5.25
N CYS A 270 35.50 37.60 -6.34
CA CYS A 270 36.72 37.44 -7.15
C CYS A 270 36.51 36.35 -8.19
#